data_32ebd0fe33aba53e8f56bbf8811461f3
#
_entry.id   32ebd0fe33aba53e8f56bbf8811461f3
#
_cell.length_a   1.000
_cell.length_b   1.000
_cell.length_c   1.000
_cell.angle_alpha   90.00
_cell.angle_beta   90.00
_cell.angle_gamma   90.00
#
_symmetry.space_group_name_H-M   'P 1'
#
loop_
_entity.id
_entity.type
_entity.pdbx_description
1 polymer ?
#
loop_
_entity_poly.entity_id
_entity_poly.type
_entity_poly.pdbx_seq_one_letter_code
_entity_poly.pdbx_strand_id
1 'polypeptide(L)'
;MQLTLPGLPVVYYGDEIGMKNVPIPADMIQDPVEIQKPGLGQGRDPERTPMQWDATDGAGFSNAQPWLPVAQTSIAYNVASELFEPDSYLALYRRMLKLRTQLDVLRHGDYEVFGDQEDDTFVYARRLDGEHVFVAINFSDRQRTAQLPHGGKVLCCTHPVDYPEVGVTGEVFLRPYEAALIECEKHPLVNFRDSVTQ
;
A
#
# COMPACT_ATOMS: atom_id res chain seq x y z
N MET A 1 4.26 -0.83 0.44
CA MET A 1 5.58 -0.36 -0.04
C MET A 1 5.63 1.16 -0.23
N GLN A 2 4.82 1.78 -1.08
CA GLN A 2 4.86 3.22 -1.42
C GLN A 2 5.02 4.15 -0.21
N LEU A 3 4.30 3.90 0.88
CA LEU A 3 4.30 4.73 2.09
C LEU A 3 5.42 4.40 3.10
N THR A 4 6.24 3.37 2.86
CA THR A 4 7.27 2.89 3.80
C THR A 4 8.69 2.91 3.22
N LEU A 5 8.85 2.99 1.91
CA LEU A 5 10.15 3.15 1.25
C LEU A 5 10.76 4.54 1.52
N PRO A 6 12.09 4.68 1.35
CA PRO A 6 12.77 5.97 1.40
C PRO A 6 12.22 6.94 0.35
N GLY A 7 12.37 8.24 0.60
CA GLY A 7 11.97 9.28 -0.31
C GLY A 7 10.57 9.85 -0.01
N LEU A 8 10.09 10.69 -0.91
CA LEU A 8 8.77 11.31 -0.81
C LEU A 8 7.71 10.38 -1.41
N PRO A 9 6.73 9.91 -0.63
CA PRO A 9 5.64 9.13 -1.17
C PRO A 9 4.73 10.02 -2.04
N VAL A 10 4.46 9.58 -3.25
CA VAL A 10 3.50 10.23 -4.14
C VAL A 10 2.23 9.39 -4.17
N VAL A 11 1.13 9.94 -3.69
CA VAL A 11 -0.19 9.31 -3.76
C VAL A 11 -0.93 9.94 -4.95
N TYR A 12 -1.32 9.12 -5.91
CA TYR A 12 -2.19 9.57 -6.98
C TYR A 12 -3.64 9.47 -6.50
N TYR A 13 -4.50 10.43 -6.90
CA TYR A 13 -5.89 10.41 -6.42
C TYR A 13 -6.59 9.10 -6.82
N GLY A 14 -7.31 8.54 -5.85
CA GLY A 14 -7.97 7.25 -6.00
C GLY A 14 -7.16 6.05 -5.52
N ASP A 15 -5.82 6.14 -5.38
CA ASP A 15 -5.02 5.08 -4.75
C ASP A 15 -5.54 4.79 -3.33
N GLU A 16 -5.89 5.84 -2.59
CA GLU A 16 -6.32 5.80 -1.21
C GLU A 16 -7.69 5.14 -0.97
N ILE A 17 -8.46 4.94 -2.04
CA ILE A 17 -9.74 4.21 -2.01
C ILE A 17 -9.74 3.00 -2.94
N GLY A 18 -8.58 2.58 -3.44
CA GLY A 18 -8.45 1.42 -4.32
C GLY A 18 -9.19 1.56 -5.65
N MET A 19 -9.28 2.77 -6.23
CA MET A 19 -9.87 2.99 -7.56
C MET A 19 -9.20 2.10 -8.59
N LYS A 20 -10.02 1.56 -9.49
CA LYS A 20 -9.54 0.70 -10.58
C LYS A 20 -9.67 1.41 -11.91
N ASN A 21 -8.73 1.12 -12.82
CA ASN A 21 -8.86 1.52 -14.21
C ASN A 21 -10.12 0.93 -14.84
N VAL A 22 -10.80 1.71 -15.66
CA VAL A 22 -11.99 1.28 -16.38
C VAL A 22 -11.78 1.41 -17.89
N PRO A 23 -12.39 0.54 -18.69
CA PRO A 23 -12.39 0.70 -20.14
C PRO A 23 -13.03 2.03 -20.55
N ILE A 24 -12.35 2.77 -21.41
CA ILE A 24 -12.87 4.04 -21.95
C ILE A 24 -13.54 3.77 -23.29
N PRO A 25 -14.83 4.15 -23.47
CA PRO A 25 -15.49 4.05 -24.77
C PRO A 25 -14.73 4.85 -25.85
N ALA A 26 -14.69 4.32 -27.06
CA ALA A 26 -13.88 4.90 -28.15
C ALA A 26 -14.22 6.36 -28.47
N ASP A 27 -15.48 6.73 -28.29
CA ASP A 27 -15.99 8.11 -28.48
C ASP A 27 -15.67 9.05 -27.31
N MET A 28 -15.18 8.50 -26.19
CA MET A 28 -14.77 9.27 -24.99
C MET A 28 -13.26 9.38 -24.82
N ILE A 29 -12.47 8.73 -25.69
CA ILE A 29 -11.01 8.78 -25.59
C ILE A 29 -10.51 10.20 -25.83
N GLN A 30 -9.67 10.69 -24.92
CA GLN A 30 -9.07 12.03 -24.95
C GLN A 30 -7.54 11.99 -25.04
N ASP A 31 -6.91 10.92 -24.55
CA ASP A 31 -5.44 10.85 -24.56
C ASP A 31 -4.90 10.80 -26.00
N PRO A 32 -4.00 11.75 -26.37
CA PRO A 32 -3.44 11.82 -27.71
C PRO A 32 -2.71 10.54 -28.16
N VAL A 33 -2.11 9.80 -27.22
CA VAL A 33 -1.40 8.54 -27.54
C VAL A 33 -2.38 7.49 -28.03
N GLU A 34 -3.50 7.32 -27.35
CA GLU A 34 -4.53 6.36 -27.74
C GLU A 34 -5.27 6.80 -29.03
N ILE A 35 -5.49 8.12 -29.21
CA ILE A 35 -6.08 8.67 -30.44
C ILE A 35 -5.18 8.40 -31.66
N GLN A 36 -3.86 8.58 -31.51
CA GLN A 36 -2.90 8.39 -32.61
C GLN A 36 -2.61 6.92 -32.92
N LYS A 37 -2.69 6.07 -31.89
CA LYS A 37 -2.39 4.63 -31.99
C LYS A 37 -3.46 3.82 -31.23
N PRO A 38 -4.67 3.72 -31.77
CA PRO A 38 -5.78 3.04 -31.11
C PRO A 38 -5.50 1.58 -30.81
N GLY A 39 -5.89 1.11 -29.64
CA GLY A 39 -5.78 -0.29 -29.22
C GLY A 39 -4.42 -0.71 -28.66
N LEU A 40 -3.45 0.20 -28.51
CA LEU A 40 -2.20 -0.12 -27.83
C LEU A 40 -2.33 -0.19 -26.29
N GLY A 41 -3.40 0.35 -25.72
CA GLY A 41 -3.61 0.39 -24.29
C GLY A 41 -2.57 1.24 -23.53
N GLN A 42 -1.98 2.24 -24.19
CA GLN A 42 -1.01 3.16 -23.61
C GLN A 42 -1.60 4.54 -23.29
N GLY A 43 -2.89 4.72 -23.54
CA GLY A 43 -3.62 5.91 -23.14
C GLY A 43 -3.79 5.99 -21.62
N ARG A 44 -3.71 7.19 -21.07
CA ARG A 44 -3.81 7.46 -19.62
C ARG A 44 -5.21 7.86 -19.16
N ASP A 45 -6.21 7.82 -20.04
CA ASP A 45 -7.59 8.15 -19.68
C ASP A 45 -8.18 7.23 -18.61
N PRO A 46 -7.89 5.89 -18.56
CA PRO A 46 -8.37 5.03 -17.50
C PRO A 46 -7.97 5.47 -16.08
N GLU A 47 -6.83 6.14 -15.94
CA GLU A 47 -6.29 6.64 -14.67
C GLU A 47 -6.81 8.04 -14.32
N ARG A 48 -7.53 8.70 -15.26
CA ARG A 48 -8.02 10.07 -15.12
C ARG A 48 -9.52 10.16 -14.97
N THR A 49 -10.17 9.03 -14.72
CA THR A 49 -11.61 8.96 -14.50
C THR A 49 -12.01 9.75 -13.25
N PRO A 50 -13.28 10.21 -13.16
CA PRO A 50 -13.74 10.99 -12.02
C PRO A 50 -13.48 10.34 -10.67
N MET A 51 -12.97 11.12 -9.71
CA MET A 51 -12.80 10.68 -8.31
C MET A 51 -14.15 10.23 -7.74
N GLN A 52 -14.13 9.10 -7.04
CA GLN A 52 -15.31 8.46 -6.46
C GLN A 52 -15.56 8.99 -5.03
N TRP A 53 -16.30 10.08 -4.89
CA TRP A 53 -16.61 10.65 -3.58
C TRP A 53 -17.77 9.96 -2.87
N ASP A 54 -18.79 9.54 -3.61
CA ASP A 54 -19.98 8.86 -3.10
C ASP A 54 -20.60 7.90 -4.13
N ALA A 55 -21.71 7.27 -3.77
CA ALA A 55 -22.41 6.29 -4.60
C ALA A 55 -23.47 6.91 -5.55
N THR A 56 -23.50 8.21 -5.74
CA THR A 56 -24.43 8.85 -6.71
C THR A 56 -23.98 8.63 -8.15
N ASP A 57 -24.86 8.85 -9.12
CA ASP A 57 -24.57 8.65 -10.55
C ASP A 57 -23.37 9.46 -11.03
N GLY A 58 -23.16 10.65 -10.47
CA GLY A 58 -21.98 11.48 -10.72
C GLY A 58 -20.81 11.21 -9.79
N ALA A 59 -20.90 10.18 -8.94
CA ALA A 59 -19.93 9.83 -7.91
C ALA A 59 -19.56 10.99 -6.97
N GLY A 60 -20.47 11.95 -6.74
CA GLY A 60 -20.19 13.18 -6.02
C GLY A 60 -19.17 14.11 -6.71
N PHE A 61 -18.67 13.73 -7.87
CA PHE A 61 -17.70 14.48 -8.64
C PHE A 61 -18.35 15.58 -9.49
N SER A 62 -19.49 15.29 -10.13
CA SER A 62 -20.16 16.22 -11.02
C SER A 62 -21.67 16.00 -11.05
N ASN A 63 -22.44 17.10 -11.21
CA ASN A 63 -23.87 17.05 -11.51
C ASN A 63 -24.17 17.01 -13.04
N ALA A 64 -23.14 17.09 -13.87
CA ALA A 64 -23.23 16.96 -15.32
C ALA A 64 -22.40 15.74 -15.76
N GLN A 65 -22.65 15.25 -16.98
CA GLN A 65 -21.88 14.15 -17.52
C GLN A 65 -20.39 14.54 -17.60
N PRO A 66 -19.50 13.81 -16.95
CA PRO A 66 -18.06 14.03 -17.05
C PRO A 66 -17.54 13.68 -18.46
N TRP A 67 -16.41 14.24 -18.83
CA TRP A 67 -15.74 13.95 -20.11
C TRP A 67 -15.16 12.52 -20.20
N LEU A 68 -14.87 11.89 -19.06
CA LEU A 68 -14.56 10.47 -18.95
C LEU A 68 -15.65 9.78 -18.09
N PRO A 69 -15.88 8.48 -18.28
CA PRO A 69 -16.95 7.78 -17.57
C PRO A 69 -16.66 7.69 -16.06
N VAL A 70 -17.70 7.76 -15.26
CA VAL A 70 -17.66 7.33 -13.86
C VAL A 70 -17.55 5.81 -13.81
N ALA A 71 -16.63 5.30 -13.00
CA ALA A 71 -16.47 3.86 -12.82
C ALA A 71 -17.69 3.26 -12.10
N GLN A 72 -18.19 2.12 -12.57
CA GLN A 72 -19.29 1.41 -11.91
C GLN A 72 -18.93 0.96 -10.49
N THR A 73 -17.65 0.84 -10.19
CA THR A 73 -17.14 0.52 -8.85
C THR A 73 -17.39 1.62 -7.83
N SER A 74 -17.76 2.85 -8.25
CA SER A 74 -18.09 3.97 -7.36
C SER A 74 -19.20 3.65 -6.37
N ILE A 75 -20.10 2.72 -6.70
CA ILE A 75 -21.18 2.28 -5.81
C ILE A 75 -20.62 1.62 -4.54
N ALA A 76 -19.57 0.82 -4.66
CA ALA A 76 -18.99 0.04 -3.57
C ALA A 76 -17.71 0.68 -2.98
N TYR A 77 -16.91 1.28 -3.83
CA TYR A 77 -15.61 1.86 -3.46
C TYR A 77 -15.65 3.38 -3.69
N ASN A 78 -15.85 4.13 -2.62
CA ASN A 78 -15.90 5.58 -2.65
C ASN A 78 -15.54 6.14 -1.29
N VAL A 79 -15.17 7.42 -1.24
CA VAL A 79 -14.75 8.08 0.01
C VAL A 79 -15.83 7.98 1.10
N ALA A 80 -17.10 8.20 0.76
CA ALA A 80 -18.19 8.20 1.74
C ALA A 80 -18.39 6.81 2.37
N SER A 81 -18.31 5.73 1.59
CA SER A 81 -18.45 4.36 2.09
C SER A 81 -17.23 3.93 2.93
N GLU A 82 -16.02 4.36 2.54
CA GLU A 82 -14.79 3.95 3.22
C GLU A 82 -14.44 4.80 4.44
N LEU A 83 -15.03 5.97 4.57
CA LEU A 83 -14.68 6.95 5.61
C LEU A 83 -14.77 6.40 7.04
N PHE A 84 -15.72 5.52 7.28
CA PHE A 84 -16.02 4.94 8.59
C PHE A 84 -15.72 3.45 8.68
N GLU A 85 -15.24 2.84 7.59
CA GLU A 85 -14.87 1.42 7.56
C GLU A 85 -13.41 1.24 8.00
N PRO A 86 -13.16 0.57 9.16
CA PRO A 86 -11.81 0.44 9.71
C PRO A 86 -10.86 -0.38 8.83
N ASP A 87 -11.39 -1.26 7.97
CA ASP A 87 -10.63 -2.16 7.10
C ASP A 87 -10.57 -1.68 5.65
N SER A 88 -10.99 -0.42 5.41
CA SER A 88 -10.95 0.16 4.08
C SER A 88 -9.52 0.57 3.66
N TYR A 89 -9.33 0.75 2.34
CA TYR A 89 -8.11 1.35 1.80
C TYR A 89 -7.86 2.73 2.39
N LEU A 90 -8.91 3.55 2.52
CA LEU A 90 -8.80 4.90 3.08
C LEU A 90 -8.32 4.87 4.53
N ALA A 91 -8.83 3.94 5.33
CA ALA A 91 -8.39 3.76 6.71
C ALA A 91 -6.91 3.34 6.78
N LEU A 92 -6.48 2.41 5.91
CA LEU A 92 -5.10 1.98 5.80
C LEU A 92 -4.17 3.15 5.43
N TYR A 93 -4.51 3.91 4.38
CA TYR A 93 -3.71 5.07 3.95
C TYR A 93 -3.59 6.12 5.06
N ARG A 94 -4.70 6.47 5.73
CA ARG A 94 -4.68 7.40 6.87
C ARG A 94 -3.77 6.93 8.00
N ARG A 95 -3.86 5.64 8.35
CA ARG A 95 -3.04 5.03 9.40
C ARG A 95 -1.56 5.05 9.03
N MET A 96 -1.23 4.64 7.81
CA MET A 96 0.14 4.63 7.31
C MET A 96 0.75 6.02 7.18
N LEU A 97 0.00 7.00 6.68
CA LEU A 97 0.46 8.40 6.62
C LEU A 97 0.69 8.98 8.02
N LYS A 98 -0.20 8.68 8.96
CA LYS A 98 -0.02 9.07 10.37
C LYS A 98 1.25 8.43 10.96
N LEU A 99 1.45 7.13 10.79
CA LEU A 99 2.66 6.44 11.24
C LEU A 99 3.91 7.04 10.60
N ARG A 100 3.88 7.32 9.30
CA ARG A 100 5.02 7.95 8.61
C ARG A 100 5.34 9.34 9.17
N THR A 101 4.35 10.12 9.61
CA THR A 101 4.61 11.42 10.25
C THR A 101 5.12 11.30 11.68
N GLN A 102 4.78 10.24 12.38
CA GLN A 102 5.16 10.00 13.78
C GLN A 102 6.51 9.31 13.92
N LEU A 103 6.87 8.45 12.97
CA LEU A 103 8.08 7.64 13.00
C LEU A 103 9.15 8.23 12.08
N ASP A 104 10.14 8.88 12.67
CA ASP A 104 11.27 9.47 11.93
C ASP A 104 12.04 8.41 11.13
N VAL A 105 12.11 7.20 11.62
CA VAL A 105 12.72 6.06 10.95
C VAL A 105 12.08 5.78 9.58
N LEU A 106 10.77 6.01 9.40
CA LEU A 106 10.10 5.86 8.10
C LEU A 106 10.42 7.02 7.12
N ARG A 107 10.74 8.21 7.66
CA ARG A 107 11.04 9.40 6.86
C ARG A 107 12.52 9.48 6.48
N HIS A 108 13.40 9.25 7.46
CA HIS A 108 14.81 9.56 7.38
C HIS A 108 15.73 8.34 7.51
N GLY A 109 15.18 7.20 7.94
CA GLY A 109 15.95 5.99 8.16
C GLY A 109 16.59 5.42 6.90
N ASP A 110 17.67 4.69 7.08
CA ASP A 110 18.30 3.88 6.06
C ASP A 110 17.39 2.71 5.64
N TYR A 111 17.71 2.10 4.51
CA TYR A 111 16.97 0.99 3.93
C TYR A 111 17.87 -0.22 3.76
N GLU A 112 17.39 -1.38 4.22
CA GLU A 112 18.09 -2.66 4.08
C GLU A 112 17.10 -3.78 3.79
N VAL A 113 17.39 -4.61 2.79
CA VAL A 113 16.57 -5.77 2.42
C VAL A 113 17.04 -6.99 3.18
N PHE A 114 16.10 -7.82 3.60
CA PHE A 114 16.33 -9.08 4.30
C PHE A 114 15.67 -10.26 3.57
N GLY A 115 16.27 -11.44 3.74
CA GLY A 115 15.71 -12.70 3.30
C GLY A 115 15.99 -13.04 1.85
N ASP A 116 15.68 -14.28 1.51
CA ASP A 116 15.80 -14.82 0.17
C ASP A 116 14.56 -14.40 -0.63
N GLN A 117 14.75 -13.78 -1.78
CA GLN A 117 13.65 -13.24 -2.60
C GLN A 117 12.91 -14.33 -3.40
N GLU A 118 13.28 -15.61 -3.19
CA GLU A 118 12.68 -16.73 -3.91
C GLU A 118 11.29 -17.14 -3.39
N ASP A 119 10.87 -16.65 -2.21
CA ASP A 119 9.67 -17.13 -1.50
C ASP A 119 8.41 -16.29 -1.66
N ASP A 120 8.29 -15.49 -2.69
CA ASP A 120 7.14 -14.55 -2.87
C ASP A 120 6.95 -13.57 -1.71
N THR A 121 7.87 -13.52 -0.76
CA THR A 121 7.89 -12.58 0.34
C THR A 121 8.97 -11.54 0.17
N PHE A 122 8.70 -10.34 0.61
CA PHE A 122 9.66 -9.25 0.59
C PHE A 122 9.76 -8.61 1.97
N VAL A 123 10.93 -8.70 2.59
CA VAL A 123 11.18 -8.12 3.91
C VAL A 123 12.29 -7.09 3.81
N TYR A 124 12.05 -5.92 4.37
CA TYR A 124 13.08 -4.89 4.52
C TYR A 124 12.92 -4.13 5.82
N ALA A 125 14.02 -3.53 6.27
CA ALA A 125 14.04 -2.63 7.41
C ALA A 125 14.23 -1.17 6.99
N ARG A 126 13.67 -0.29 7.82
CA ARG A 126 14.09 1.10 7.94
C ARG A 126 14.77 1.26 9.29
N ARG A 127 15.89 1.99 9.32
CA ARG A 127 16.73 2.14 10.52
C ARG A 127 17.12 3.59 10.73
N LEU A 128 17.02 4.06 11.97
CA LEU A 128 17.47 5.40 12.37
C LEU A 128 17.83 5.38 13.86
N ASP A 129 19.05 5.78 14.19
CA ASP A 129 19.51 6.00 15.58
C ASP A 129 19.15 4.87 16.57
N GLY A 130 19.26 3.62 16.12
CA GLY A 130 18.92 2.42 16.90
C GLY A 130 17.43 2.06 16.89
N GLU A 131 16.58 2.81 16.23
CA GLU A 131 15.19 2.44 15.95
C GLU A 131 15.13 1.61 14.67
N HIS A 132 14.33 0.53 14.72
CA HIS A 132 14.13 -0.35 13.57
C HIS A 132 12.65 -0.61 13.36
N VAL A 133 12.21 -0.51 12.12
CA VAL A 133 10.91 -1.02 11.70
C VAL A 133 11.10 -1.96 10.52
N PHE A 134 10.47 -3.13 10.59
CA PHE A 134 10.42 -4.07 9.47
C PHE A 134 9.12 -3.91 8.69
N VAL A 135 9.24 -4.07 7.40
CA VAL A 135 8.09 -4.20 6.50
C VAL A 135 8.18 -5.57 5.86
N ALA A 136 7.18 -6.41 6.12
CA ALA A 136 7.06 -7.74 5.54
C ALA A 136 5.85 -7.76 4.60
N ILE A 137 6.03 -8.26 3.37
CA ILE A 137 5.03 -8.26 2.33
C ILE A 137 4.96 -9.64 1.69
N ASN A 138 3.76 -10.16 1.51
CA ASN A 138 3.48 -11.36 0.73
C ASN A 138 2.89 -10.95 -0.62
N PHE A 139 3.59 -11.23 -1.72
CA PHE A 139 3.14 -10.96 -3.08
C PHE A 139 2.40 -12.12 -3.74
N SER A 140 2.17 -13.22 -3.01
CA SER A 140 1.50 -14.39 -3.54
C SER A 140 0.03 -14.48 -3.14
N ASP A 141 -0.70 -15.33 -3.85
CA ASP A 141 -2.09 -15.72 -3.57
C ASP A 141 -2.22 -16.81 -2.48
N ARG A 142 -1.11 -17.11 -1.79
CA ARG A 142 -1.02 -18.14 -0.74
C ARG A 142 -0.53 -17.52 0.56
N GLN A 143 -0.85 -18.17 1.67
CA GLN A 143 -0.27 -17.82 2.95
C GLN A 143 1.24 -18.07 2.93
N ARG A 144 1.99 -17.14 3.51
CA ARG A 144 3.45 -17.19 3.65
C ARG A 144 3.87 -16.86 5.07
N THR A 145 5.06 -17.31 5.43
CA THR A 145 5.74 -16.90 6.66
C THR A 145 6.97 -16.11 6.27
N ALA A 146 7.05 -14.87 6.70
CA ALA A 146 8.24 -14.04 6.52
C ALA A 146 9.14 -14.15 7.75
N GLN A 147 10.43 -14.39 7.53
CA GLN A 147 11.43 -14.43 8.59
C GLN A 147 11.87 -13.01 8.93
N LEU A 148 11.88 -12.70 10.23
CA LEU A 148 12.34 -11.43 10.76
C LEU A 148 13.62 -11.66 11.57
N PRO A 149 14.60 -10.77 11.48
CA PRO A 149 15.82 -10.87 12.29
C PRO A 149 15.54 -10.83 13.81
N HIS A 150 14.47 -10.14 14.19
CA HIS A 150 14.04 -9.98 15.61
C HIS A 150 12.53 -9.95 15.71
N GLY A 151 12.04 -10.20 16.92
CA GLY A 151 10.65 -9.96 17.27
C GLY A 151 10.32 -8.47 17.37
N GLY A 152 9.04 -8.17 17.44
CA GLY A 152 8.55 -6.81 17.55
C GLY A 152 7.04 -6.73 17.71
N LYS A 153 6.50 -5.51 17.64
CA LYS A 153 5.08 -5.21 17.70
C LYS A 153 4.56 -4.81 16.31
N VAL A 154 3.46 -5.41 15.87
CA VAL A 154 2.78 -5.00 14.64
C VAL A 154 2.13 -3.63 14.87
N LEU A 155 2.57 -2.62 14.11
CA LEU A 155 2.02 -1.26 14.15
C LEU A 155 0.84 -1.09 13.19
N CYS A 156 0.93 -1.73 12.04
CA CYS A 156 -0.08 -1.68 10.99
C CYS A 156 0.06 -2.89 10.07
N CYS A 157 -1.07 -3.37 9.58
CA CYS A 157 -1.14 -4.38 8.52
C CYS A 157 -2.29 -4.08 7.57
N THR A 158 -2.32 -4.75 6.42
CA THR A 158 -3.38 -4.58 5.43
C THR A 158 -4.67 -5.29 5.82
N HIS A 159 -4.66 -6.13 6.87
CA HIS A 159 -5.83 -6.82 7.44
C HIS A 159 -5.89 -6.56 8.97
N PRO A 160 -6.26 -5.36 9.40
CA PRO A 160 -6.07 -4.91 10.79
C PRO A 160 -6.90 -5.63 11.85
N VAL A 161 -8.00 -6.31 11.47
CA VAL A 161 -8.93 -6.93 12.43
C VAL A 161 -8.31 -8.13 13.16
N ASP A 162 -7.29 -8.76 12.60
CA ASP A 162 -6.77 -10.03 13.09
C ASP A 162 -5.40 -9.96 13.76
N TYR A 163 -4.82 -8.78 13.86
CA TYR A 163 -3.63 -8.55 14.69
C TYR A 163 -4.01 -7.74 15.92
N PRO A 164 -4.50 -8.40 16.99
CA PRO A 164 -4.46 -7.79 18.29
C PRO A 164 -3.00 -7.42 18.59
N GLU A 165 -2.73 -6.52 19.52
CA GLU A 165 -1.40 -6.03 19.91
C GLU A 165 -0.36 -7.13 20.26
N VAL A 166 -0.29 -8.17 19.45
CA VAL A 166 0.53 -9.37 19.66
C VAL A 166 1.92 -9.09 19.12
N GLY A 167 2.90 -9.27 19.99
CA GLY A 167 4.29 -9.29 19.57
C GLY A 167 4.56 -10.48 18.64
N VAL A 168 5.35 -10.27 17.59
CA VAL A 168 5.87 -11.32 16.72
C VAL A 168 7.26 -11.71 17.16
N THR A 169 7.59 -13.00 17.10
CA THR A 169 8.86 -13.54 17.58
C THR A 169 9.66 -14.16 16.45
N GLY A 170 10.41 -13.33 15.70
CA GLY A 170 11.32 -13.81 14.66
C GLY A 170 10.66 -14.25 13.35
N GLU A 171 9.33 -14.34 13.29
CA GLU A 171 8.58 -14.64 12.09
C GLU A 171 7.20 -14.00 12.13
N VAL A 172 6.63 -13.70 10.94
CA VAL A 172 5.28 -13.20 10.79
C VAL A 172 4.53 -13.99 9.74
N PHE A 173 3.32 -14.46 10.09
CA PHE A 173 2.41 -15.11 9.15
C PHE A 173 1.65 -14.06 8.37
N LEU A 174 1.73 -14.13 7.05
CA LEU A 174 1.07 -13.21 6.14
C LEU A 174 0.04 -13.97 5.28
N ARG A 175 -1.16 -13.46 5.23
CA ARG A 175 -2.20 -13.93 4.30
C ARG A 175 -1.83 -13.63 2.86
N PRO A 176 -2.57 -14.16 1.88
CA PRO A 176 -2.40 -13.74 0.50
C PRO A 176 -2.44 -12.20 0.37
N TYR A 177 -1.41 -11.66 -0.32
CA TYR A 177 -1.26 -10.22 -0.58
C TYR A 177 -1.24 -9.32 0.67
N GLU A 178 -0.92 -9.88 1.82
CA GLU A 178 -0.82 -9.12 3.07
C GLU A 178 0.53 -8.45 3.23
N ALA A 179 0.52 -7.28 3.89
CA ALA A 179 1.71 -6.60 4.36
C ALA A 179 1.56 -6.17 5.82
N ALA A 180 2.65 -6.23 6.56
CA ALA A 180 2.74 -5.79 7.95
C ALA A 180 3.92 -4.84 8.16
N LEU A 181 3.70 -3.80 8.98
CA LEU A 181 4.72 -2.91 9.51
C LEU A 181 4.94 -3.28 10.98
N ILE A 182 6.17 -3.62 11.33
CA ILE A 182 6.53 -4.15 12.64
C ILE A 182 7.61 -3.27 13.26
N GLU A 183 7.34 -2.71 14.44
CA GLU A 183 8.32 -1.99 15.24
C GLU A 183 9.09 -2.99 16.09
N CYS A 184 10.42 -2.94 16.03
CA CYS A 184 11.26 -3.80 16.84
C CYS A 184 11.67 -3.12 18.13
N GLU A 185 11.81 -3.90 19.19
CA GLU A 185 12.41 -3.42 20.40
C GLU A 185 13.84 -2.93 20.13
N LYS A 186 14.25 -1.85 20.80
CA LYS A 186 15.59 -1.30 20.69
C LYS A 186 16.63 -2.35 21.10
N HIS A 187 17.28 -2.96 20.12
CA HIS A 187 18.42 -3.81 20.37
C HIS A 187 19.73 -3.03 20.09
N PRO A 188 20.75 -3.17 20.94
CA PRO A 188 22.08 -2.63 20.62
C PRO A 188 22.54 -3.25 19.29
N LEU A 189 23.11 -2.42 18.44
CA LEU A 189 23.62 -2.72 17.11
C LEU A 189 24.38 -4.06 17.05
N VAL A 190 23.70 -5.14 16.69
CA VAL A 190 24.35 -6.35 16.19
C VAL A 190 24.50 -6.13 14.69
N ASN A 191 25.75 -6.05 14.20
CA ASN A 191 26.04 -5.99 12.78
C ASN A 191 25.53 -7.27 12.10
N PHE A 192 24.43 -7.18 11.40
CA PHE A 192 23.76 -8.31 10.72
C PHE A 192 24.57 -8.97 9.59
N ARG A 193 25.72 -8.38 9.22
CA ARG A 193 26.62 -9.02 8.23
C ARG A 193 27.29 -10.31 8.73
N ASP A 194 27.27 -10.55 10.06
CA ASP A 194 27.99 -11.69 10.65
C ASP A 194 27.11 -12.91 10.92
N SER A 195 25.80 -12.85 10.72
CA SER A 195 24.88 -13.95 11.01
C SER A 195 24.47 -14.81 9.79
N VAL A 196 24.95 -14.49 8.58
CA VAL A 196 24.62 -15.21 7.34
C VAL A 196 25.75 -16.16 6.91
N THR A 197 26.81 -16.32 7.73
CA THR A 197 27.94 -17.23 7.43
C THR A 197 28.15 -18.21 8.59
N GLN A 198 27.14 -19.00 8.91
CA GLN A 198 27.32 -20.28 9.62
C GLN A 198 26.35 -21.31 9.07
#